data_819a0cc99507f04b59ee6a04660e7f50
#
_entry.id   819a0cc99507f04b59ee6a04660e7f50
#
_cell.length_a   1.000
_cell.length_b   1.000
_cell.length_c   1.000
_cell.angle_alpha   90.00
_cell.angle_beta   90.00
_cell.angle_gamma   90.00
#
_symmetry.space_group_name_H-M   'P 1'
#
loop_
_entity.id
_entity.type
_entity.pdbx_description
1 polymer ?
#
loop_
_entity_poly.entity_id
_entity_poly.type
_entity_poly.pdbx_seq_one_letter_code
_entity_poly.pdbx_strand_id
1 'polypeptide(L)'
;QLTRKKLKPIVGIGVGTPGLVNTREGVVVNAVNLEWQNLPLSQLLEKKYKLPVLVLNDSQAAAIGEFVYGGDHLPDENLIVVNVIHGIGAGILINGQLFQGDGGGAGEIGHVVVLENGELCRCGKRGCLETVASVRAVVKQMKMDSLDNVISVFQNGDSKAKSVVDRAGRYLGTSLANLVGT
;
A
#
# COMPACT_ATOMS: atom_id res chain seq x y z
N GLN A 1 43.49 9.25 8.80
CA GLN A 1 42.55 10.22 9.36
C GLN A 1 41.27 10.10 8.55
N LEU A 2 40.27 9.39 9.06
CA LEU A 2 38.92 9.34 8.49
C LEU A 2 38.26 10.72 8.72
N THR A 3 38.13 11.51 7.65
CA THR A 3 37.39 12.75 7.67
C THR A 3 35.93 12.44 8.05
N ARG A 4 35.51 12.80 9.26
CA ARG A 4 34.10 12.78 9.68
C ARG A 4 33.32 13.68 8.70
N LYS A 5 32.60 13.08 7.73
CA LYS A 5 31.57 13.82 6.97
C LYS A 5 30.64 14.46 8.00
N LYS A 6 30.54 15.79 8.01
CA LYS A 6 29.53 16.48 8.80
C LYS A 6 28.17 15.98 8.34
N LEU A 7 27.52 15.15 9.13
CA LEU A 7 26.12 14.73 8.87
C LEU A 7 25.25 15.99 8.92
N LYS A 8 24.41 16.17 7.92
CA LYS A 8 23.37 17.21 7.96
C LYS A 8 22.44 16.95 9.15
N PRO A 9 21.94 17.98 9.84
CA PRO A 9 21.00 17.78 10.93
C PRO A 9 19.72 17.09 10.42
N ILE A 10 19.18 16.18 11.23
CA ILE A 10 17.87 15.57 10.97
C ILE A 10 16.81 16.66 11.22
N VAL A 11 15.97 16.92 10.23
CA VAL A 11 14.96 17.98 10.25
C VAL A 11 13.55 17.49 10.57
N GLY A 12 13.29 16.17 10.48
CA GLY A 12 11.98 15.58 10.74
C GLY A 12 12.00 14.07 10.53
N ILE A 13 10.87 13.44 10.83
CA ILE A 13 10.64 12.00 10.71
C ILE A 13 9.39 11.78 9.84
N GLY A 14 9.52 11.01 8.77
CA GLY A 14 8.40 10.50 7.98
C GLY A 14 8.12 9.04 8.34
N VAL A 15 6.87 8.69 8.54
CA VAL A 15 6.43 7.32 8.84
C VAL A 15 5.35 6.91 7.86
N GLY A 16 5.61 5.84 7.08
CA GLY A 16 4.59 5.11 6.34
C GLY A 16 4.09 3.92 7.17
N THR A 17 2.78 3.80 7.35
CA THR A 17 2.19 2.70 8.12
C THR A 17 1.01 2.09 7.36
N PRO A 18 0.79 0.76 7.44
CA PRO A 18 -0.42 0.18 6.90
C PRO A 18 -1.67 0.69 7.64
N GLY A 19 -2.82 0.60 6.98
CA GLY A 19 -4.11 0.94 7.55
C GLY A 19 -4.55 2.38 7.35
N LEU A 20 -5.65 2.73 7.99
CA LEU A 20 -6.27 4.05 7.88
C LEU A 20 -5.54 5.06 8.78
N VAL A 21 -5.11 6.17 8.20
CA VAL A 21 -4.36 7.23 8.89
C VAL A 21 -5.08 8.58 8.74
N ASN A 22 -5.36 9.23 9.85
CA ASN A 22 -5.67 10.65 9.88
C ASN A 22 -4.36 11.45 9.86
N THR A 23 -3.92 11.82 8.67
CA THR A 23 -2.63 12.50 8.48
C THR A 23 -2.59 13.89 9.14
N ARG A 24 -3.73 14.59 9.21
CA ARG A 24 -3.79 15.93 9.82
C ARG A 24 -3.48 15.90 11.31
N GLU A 25 -3.98 14.86 11.98
CA GLU A 25 -3.77 14.66 13.43
C GLU A 25 -2.58 13.75 13.72
N GLY A 26 -2.00 13.09 12.72
CA GLY A 26 -0.92 12.12 12.89
C GLY A 26 -1.34 10.88 13.66
N VAL A 27 -2.62 10.49 13.53
CA VAL A 27 -3.25 9.37 14.24
C VAL A 27 -3.42 8.19 13.29
N VAL A 28 -2.94 7.02 13.69
CA VAL A 28 -3.31 5.76 13.05
C VAL A 28 -4.67 5.35 13.58
N VAL A 29 -5.70 5.54 12.75
CA VAL A 29 -7.10 5.26 13.14
C VAL A 29 -7.30 3.77 13.34
N ASN A 30 -6.83 2.97 12.37
CA ASN A 30 -6.91 1.51 12.45
C ASN A 30 -5.85 0.88 11.55
N ALA A 31 -4.99 0.04 12.12
CA ALA A 31 -4.03 -0.79 11.40
C ALA A 31 -4.16 -2.23 11.87
N VAL A 32 -5.05 -2.99 11.24
CA VAL A 32 -5.41 -4.37 11.64
C VAL A 32 -4.18 -5.29 11.72
N ASN A 33 -3.20 -5.10 10.84
CA ASN A 33 -1.99 -5.91 10.80
C ASN A 33 -1.05 -5.67 11.99
N LEU A 34 -1.17 -4.51 12.65
CA LEU A 34 -0.33 -4.09 13.77
C LEU A 34 -1.11 -4.07 15.08
N GLU A 35 -2.41 -4.39 15.03
CA GLU A 35 -3.32 -4.30 16.17
C GLU A 35 -3.36 -2.88 16.78
N TRP A 36 -3.16 -1.86 15.95
CA TRP A 36 -3.20 -0.48 16.37
C TRP A 36 -4.58 0.12 16.13
N GLN A 37 -5.08 0.81 17.13
CA GLN A 37 -6.36 1.51 17.05
C GLN A 37 -6.24 2.87 17.74
N ASN A 38 -6.63 3.93 17.05
CA ASN A 38 -6.59 5.32 17.53
C ASN A 38 -5.24 5.71 18.15
N LEU A 39 -4.12 5.26 17.54
CA LEU A 39 -2.78 5.50 18.06
C LEU A 39 -2.30 6.90 17.62
N PRO A 40 -2.04 7.85 18.53
CA PRO A 40 -1.52 9.19 18.21
C PRO A 40 -0.01 9.12 17.93
N LEU A 41 0.37 8.46 16.83
CA LEU A 41 1.75 8.07 16.53
C LEU A 41 2.67 9.28 16.36
N SER A 42 2.19 10.35 15.67
CA SER A 42 2.96 11.58 15.50
C SER A 42 3.32 12.18 16.85
N GLN A 43 2.34 12.38 17.72
CA GLN A 43 2.54 12.97 19.04
C GLN A 43 3.51 12.16 19.91
N LEU A 44 3.41 10.83 19.88
CA LEU A 44 4.29 9.93 20.64
C LEU A 44 5.75 10.06 20.18
N LEU A 45 5.97 10.08 18.86
CA LEU A 45 7.31 10.21 18.30
C LEU A 45 7.89 11.60 18.48
N GLU A 46 7.09 12.67 18.31
CA GLU A 46 7.51 14.06 18.54
C GLU A 46 7.91 14.29 20.00
N LYS A 47 7.13 13.73 20.93
CA LYS A 47 7.47 13.80 22.35
C LYS A 47 8.81 13.13 22.65
N LYS A 48 9.10 12.00 21.99
CA LYS A 48 10.32 11.21 22.21
C LYS A 48 11.54 11.82 21.54
N TYR A 49 11.41 12.25 20.28
CA TYR A 49 12.57 12.64 19.46
C TYR A 49 12.75 14.14 19.32
N LYS A 50 11.76 14.94 19.73
CA LYS A 50 11.74 16.41 19.63
C LYS A 50 11.95 16.91 18.20
N LEU A 51 11.41 16.19 17.22
CA LEU A 51 11.43 16.47 15.80
C LEU A 51 10.01 16.45 15.25
N PRO A 52 9.69 17.26 14.21
CA PRO A 52 8.41 17.14 13.50
C PRO A 52 8.22 15.72 12.93
N VAL A 53 7.01 15.18 13.05
CA VAL A 53 6.68 13.85 12.55
C VAL A 53 5.48 13.91 11.64
N LEU A 54 5.63 13.37 10.42
CA LEU A 54 4.55 13.15 9.46
C LEU A 54 4.22 11.65 9.41
N VAL A 55 2.94 11.32 9.57
CA VAL A 55 2.45 9.94 9.45
C VAL A 55 1.50 9.85 8.26
N LEU A 56 1.74 8.90 7.37
CA LEU A 56 0.94 8.60 6.19
C LEU A 56 0.60 7.11 6.12
N ASN A 57 -0.42 6.77 5.34
CA ASN A 57 -0.55 5.40 4.86
C ASN A 57 0.66 5.04 3.98
N ASP A 58 1.12 3.79 4.04
CA ASP A 58 2.32 3.32 3.34
C ASP A 58 2.22 3.44 1.81
N SER A 59 1.06 3.15 1.23
CA SER A 59 0.82 3.30 -0.21
C SER A 59 0.74 4.78 -0.64
N GLN A 60 0.20 5.64 0.22
CA GLN A 60 0.21 7.09 0.01
C GLN A 60 1.64 7.64 0.07
N ALA A 61 2.44 7.18 1.03
CA ALA A 61 3.85 7.56 1.14
C ALA A 61 4.67 7.08 -0.06
N ALA A 62 4.40 5.86 -0.57
CA ALA A 62 5.03 5.34 -1.77
C ALA A 62 4.71 6.18 -3.01
N ALA A 63 3.45 6.63 -3.15
CA ALA A 63 3.06 7.49 -4.28
C ALA A 63 3.75 8.86 -4.26
N ILE A 64 3.87 9.47 -3.09
CA ILE A 64 4.66 10.72 -2.94
C ILE A 64 6.14 10.45 -3.28
N GLY A 65 6.69 9.36 -2.79
CA GLY A 65 8.09 8.98 -3.04
C GLY A 65 8.36 8.79 -4.53
N GLU A 66 7.47 8.10 -5.24
CA GLU A 66 7.55 7.90 -6.69
C GLU A 66 7.46 9.24 -7.42
N PHE A 67 6.47 10.07 -7.09
CA PHE A 67 6.27 11.37 -7.71
C PHE A 67 7.47 12.31 -7.55
N VAL A 68 8.10 12.32 -6.38
CA VAL A 68 9.21 13.24 -6.07
C VAL A 68 10.56 12.71 -6.55
N TYR A 69 10.77 11.39 -6.56
CA TYR A 69 12.09 10.78 -6.75
C TYR A 69 12.12 9.70 -7.84
N GLY A 70 10.98 9.21 -8.31
CA GLY A 70 10.91 8.03 -9.19
C GLY A 70 11.09 8.33 -10.68
N GLY A 71 11.01 9.59 -11.11
CA GLY A 71 11.14 9.95 -12.51
C GLY A 71 10.96 11.45 -12.77
N ASP A 72 10.88 11.80 -14.07
CA ASP A 72 10.68 13.18 -14.52
C ASP A 72 9.18 13.52 -14.59
N HIS A 73 8.47 13.43 -13.43
CA HIS A 73 7.06 13.78 -13.35
C HIS A 73 6.84 15.28 -13.45
N LEU A 74 5.78 15.68 -14.17
CA LEU A 74 5.36 17.07 -14.24
C LEU A 74 4.66 17.47 -12.94
N PRO A 75 4.78 18.74 -12.48
CA PRO A 75 4.21 19.20 -11.22
C PRO A 75 2.69 19.02 -11.08
N ASP A 76 1.97 18.98 -12.20
CA ASP A 76 0.51 18.86 -12.30
C ASP A 76 0.06 17.48 -12.86
N GLU A 77 0.96 16.51 -12.89
CA GLU A 77 0.64 15.15 -13.36
C GLU A 77 -0.26 14.40 -12.39
N ASN A 78 -1.12 13.54 -12.94
CA ASN A 78 -1.91 12.60 -12.17
C ASN A 78 -1.16 11.26 -12.11
N LEU A 79 -0.99 10.72 -10.92
CA LEU A 79 -0.26 9.47 -10.70
C LEU A 79 -1.03 8.55 -9.77
N ILE A 80 -1.10 7.27 -10.13
CA ILE A 80 -1.60 6.22 -9.25
C ILE A 80 -0.49 5.20 -9.05
N VAL A 81 -0.01 5.05 -7.83
CA VAL A 81 0.96 4.02 -7.45
C VAL A 81 0.24 2.91 -6.72
N VAL A 82 0.30 1.71 -7.28
CA VAL A 82 -0.36 0.53 -6.72
C VAL A 82 0.67 -0.35 -6.03
N ASN A 83 0.47 -0.58 -4.76
CA ASN A 83 1.32 -1.43 -3.93
C ASN A 83 0.67 -2.81 -3.77
N VAL A 84 1.30 -3.85 -4.33
CA VAL A 84 0.81 -5.23 -4.29
C VAL A 84 1.84 -6.10 -3.58
N ILE A 85 1.68 -6.27 -2.27
CA ILE A 85 2.59 -7.07 -1.45
C ILE A 85 1.76 -8.04 -0.56
N HIS A 86 1.82 -7.87 0.76
CA HIS A 86 0.99 -8.64 1.70
C HIS A 86 -0.49 -8.23 1.62
N GLY A 87 -0.74 -6.97 1.33
CA GLY A 87 -2.02 -6.38 1.02
C GLY A 87 -1.99 -5.70 -0.36
N ILE A 88 -3.09 -5.03 -0.71
CA ILE A 88 -3.20 -4.20 -1.91
C ILE A 88 -3.70 -2.83 -1.49
N GLY A 89 -2.94 -1.79 -1.81
CA GLY A 89 -3.30 -0.40 -1.59
C GLY A 89 -2.86 0.45 -2.77
N ALA A 90 -3.36 1.67 -2.85
CA ALA A 90 -2.91 2.66 -3.82
C ALA A 90 -2.68 4.01 -3.16
N GLY A 91 -1.70 4.74 -3.67
CA GLY A 91 -1.58 6.17 -3.45
C GLY A 91 -1.97 6.90 -4.73
N ILE A 92 -2.75 7.96 -4.60
CA ILE A 92 -3.32 8.69 -5.73
C ILE A 92 -2.88 10.15 -5.61
N LEU A 93 -2.24 10.66 -6.65
CA LEU A 93 -1.98 12.09 -6.82
C LEU A 93 -2.86 12.63 -7.94
N ILE A 94 -3.45 13.80 -7.71
CA ILE A 94 -4.23 14.55 -8.69
C ILE A 94 -3.62 15.94 -8.77
N ASN A 95 -3.23 16.36 -9.97
CA ASN A 95 -2.51 17.63 -10.19
C ASN A 95 -1.28 17.75 -9.25
N GLY A 96 -0.49 16.68 -9.12
CA GLY A 96 0.68 16.61 -8.27
C GLY A 96 0.41 16.61 -6.76
N GLN A 97 -0.85 16.59 -6.33
CA GLN A 97 -1.22 16.63 -4.92
C GLN A 97 -1.82 15.30 -4.47
N LEU A 98 -1.41 14.83 -3.29
CA LEU A 98 -1.94 13.61 -2.71
C LEU A 98 -3.44 13.72 -2.44
N PHE A 99 -4.22 12.85 -3.08
CA PHE A 99 -5.64 12.70 -2.82
C PHE A 99 -5.88 11.70 -1.70
N GLN A 100 -6.39 12.17 -0.57
CA GLN A 100 -6.62 11.34 0.61
C GLN A 100 -8.08 10.91 0.78
N GLY A 101 -9.01 11.58 0.09
CA GLY A 101 -10.44 11.39 0.30
C GLY A 101 -10.91 11.85 1.68
N ASP A 102 -12.18 11.68 1.96
CA ASP A 102 -12.74 11.95 3.28
C ASP A 102 -12.27 10.88 4.27
N GLY A 103 -11.67 11.31 5.38
CA GLY A 103 -11.17 10.39 6.41
C GLY A 103 -9.87 9.63 6.07
N GLY A 104 -9.16 9.98 4.98
CA GLY A 104 -7.86 9.40 4.64
C GLY A 104 -7.90 8.04 3.94
N GLY A 105 -9.10 7.57 3.52
CA GLY A 105 -9.31 6.22 2.96
C GLY A 105 -9.19 6.12 1.44
N ALA A 106 -8.75 7.17 0.73
CA ALA A 106 -8.53 7.07 -0.72
C ALA A 106 -7.41 6.05 -1.02
N GLY A 107 -7.64 5.22 -2.04
CA GLY A 107 -6.67 4.20 -2.44
C GLY A 107 -6.78 2.85 -1.73
N GLU A 108 -7.76 2.64 -0.86
CA GLU A 108 -8.06 1.35 -0.21
C GLU A 108 -8.66 0.32 -1.20
N ILE A 109 -8.09 0.24 -2.42
CA ILE A 109 -8.59 -0.60 -3.54
C ILE A 109 -8.54 -2.10 -3.21
N GLY A 110 -7.65 -2.51 -2.33
CA GLY A 110 -7.55 -3.90 -1.86
C GLY A 110 -8.82 -4.39 -1.17
N HIS A 111 -9.65 -3.47 -0.67
CA HIS A 111 -10.89 -3.77 0.03
C HIS A 111 -12.16 -3.58 -0.81
N VAL A 112 -12.01 -3.37 -2.11
CA VAL A 112 -13.10 -3.46 -3.09
C VAL A 112 -13.50 -4.93 -3.24
N VAL A 113 -14.80 -5.22 -3.14
CA VAL A 113 -15.32 -6.58 -3.33
C VAL A 113 -15.32 -6.91 -4.83
N VAL A 114 -14.55 -7.91 -5.23
CA VAL A 114 -14.40 -8.35 -6.63
C VAL A 114 -14.91 -9.79 -6.85
N LEU A 115 -15.17 -10.50 -5.78
CA LEU A 115 -15.66 -11.87 -5.82
C LEU A 115 -16.80 -12.07 -4.83
N GLU A 116 -18.00 -12.22 -5.33
CA GLU A 116 -19.17 -12.55 -4.51
C GLU A 116 -18.94 -13.88 -3.76
N ASN A 117 -19.27 -13.92 -2.48
CA ASN A 117 -19.04 -15.06 -1.60
C ASN A 117 -17.57 -15.55 -1.50
N GLY A 118 -16.61 -14.67 -1.77
CA GLY A 118 -15.20 -14.96 -1.64
C GLY A 118 -14.72 -15.14 -0.20
N GLU A 119 -13.41 -15.30 -0.03
CA GLU A 119 -12.78 -15.48 1.28
C GLU A 119 -13.04 -14.26 2.18
N LEU A 120 -13.16 -14.51 3.49
CA LEU A 120 -13.28 -13.45 4.49
C LEU A 120 -12.00 -12.62 4.53
N CYS A 121 -12.13 -11.32 4.28
CA CYS A 121 -11.06 -10.35 4.42
C CYS A 121 -10.93 -9.88 5.87
N ARG A 122 -9.73 -9.46 6.26
CA ARG A 122 -9.48 -8.87 7.59
C ARG A 122 -10.29 -7.59 7.86
N CYS A 123 -10.73 -6.88 6.82
CA CYS A 123 -11.63 -5.74 6.95
C CYS A 123 -13.08 -6.11 7.30
N GLY A 124 -13.40 -7.40 7.43
CA GLY A 124 -14.74 -7.92 7.74
C GLY A 124 -15.61 -8.24 6.51
N LYS A 125 -15.27 -7.75 5.32
CA LYS A 125 -15.97 -8.07 4.07
C LYS A 125 -15.50 -9.41 3.49
N ARG A 126 -16.28 -9.98 2.57
CA ARG A 126 -15.90 -11.16 1.80
C ARG A 126 -15.56 -10.80 0.37
N GLY A 127 -14.56 -11.49 -0.20
CA GLY A 127 -14.20 -11.37 -1.61
C GLY A 127 -13.52 -10.07 -2.00
N CYS A 128 -12.83 -9.44 -1.08
CA CYS A 128 -12.01 -8.28 -1.37
C CYS A 128 -10.89 -8.61 -2.37
N LEU A 129 -10.49 -7.65 -3.19
CA LEU A 129 -9.39 -7.79 -4.15
C LEU A 129 -8.12 -8.36 -3.49
N GLU A 130 -7.79 -7.89 -2.29
CA GLU A 130 -6.65 -8.37 -1.51
C GLU A 130 -6.69 -9.88 -1.28
N THR A 131 -7.88 -10.48 -1.07
CA THR A 131 -8.02 -11.92 -0.80
C THR A 131 -7.81 -12.80 -2.02
N VAL A 132 -7.77 -12.22 -3.22
CA VAL A 132 -7.60 -12.95 -4.47
C VAL A 132 -6.36 -12.58 -5.26
N ALA A 133 -5.87 -11.35 -5.14
CA ALA A 133 -4.82 -10.79 -5.99
C ALA A 133 -3.56 -10.33 -5.26
N SER A 134 -3.54 -10.28 -3.92
CA SER A 134 -2.29 -9.98 -3.20
C SER A 134 -1.27 -11.12 -3.35
N VAL A 135 0.02 -10.80 -3.19
CA VAL A 135 1.10 -11.80 -3.16
C VAL A 135 0.77 -12.91 -2.15
N ARG A 136 0.33 -12.53 -0.95
CA ARG A 136 -0.08 -13.46 0.08
C ARG A 136 -1.22 -14.39 -0.38
N ALA A 137 -2.22 -13.84 -1.09
CA ALA A 137 -3.34 -14.61 -1.59
C ALA A 137 -2.90 -15.62 -2.68
N VAL A 138 -2.01 -15.20 -3.56
CA VAL A 138 -1.45 -16.08 -4.62
C VAL A 138 -0.63 -17.22 -4.02
N VAL A 139 0.27 -16.91 -3.09
CA VAL A 139 1.10 -17.91 -2.37
C VAL A 139 0.21 -18.93 -1.64
N LYS A 140 -0.83 -18.43 -0.93
CA LYS A 140 -1.80 -19.27 -0.22
C LYS A 140 -2.57 -20.20 -1.18
N GLN A 141 -3.05 -19.68 -2.32
CA GLN A 141 -3.80 -20.47 -3.32
C GLN A 141 -2.93 -21.55 -3.96
N MET A 142 -1.64 -21.26 -4.14
CA MET A 142 -0.65 -22.22 -4.62
C MET A 142 -0.25 -23.25 -3.55
N LYS A 143 -0.57 -23.00 -2.27
CA LYS A 143 -0.11 -23.80 -1.11
C LYS A 143 1.43 -23.89 -1.05
N MET A 144 2.09 -22.76 -1.28
CA MET A 144 3.54 -22.60 -1.27
C MET A 144 3.99 -21.71 -0.11
N ASP A 145 5.29 -21.75 0.20
CA ASP A 145 5.85 -21.03 1.34
C ASP A 145 6.32 -19.61 0.96
N SER A 146 6.57 -19.37 -0.34
CA SER A 146 7.11 -18.09 -0.81
C SER A 146 6.64 -17.73 -2.22
N LEU A 147 6.75 -16.43 -2.56
CA LEU A 147 6.52 -15.93 -3.91
C LEU A 147 7.56 -16.51 -4.89
N ASP A 148 8.81 -16.66 -4.47
CA ASP A 148 9.89 -17.20 -5.33
C ASP A 148 9.56 -18.61 -5.81
N ASN A 149 8.98 -19.43 -4.94
CA ASN A 149 8.51 -20.78 -5.31
C ASN A 149 7.37 -20.70 -6.34
N VAL A 150 6.44 -19.76 -6.18
CA VAL A 150 5.36 -19.55 -7.18
C VAL A 150 5.92 -19.11 -8.52
N ILE A 151 6.86 -18.15 -8.51
CA ILE A 151 7.54 -17.66 -9.73
C ILE A 151 8.26 -18.82 -10.44
N SER A 152 8.99 -19.62 -9.69
CA SER A 152 9.73 -20.76 -10.26
C SER A 152 8.80 -21.75 -10.99
N VAL A 153 7.70 -22.19 -10.36
CA VAL A 153 6.78 -23.14 -11.00
C VAL A 153 6.01 -22.48 -12.16
N PHE A 154 5.68 -21.19 -12.06
CA PHE A 154 5.05 -20.42 -13.13
C PHE A 154 5.95 -20.38 -14.38
N GLN A 155 7.24 -20.05 -14.21
CA GLN A 155 8.23 -20.03 -15.28
C GLN A 155 8.44 -21.41 -15.91
N ASN A 156 8.33 -22.48 -15.13
CA ASN A 156 8.40 -23.87 -15.61
C ASN A 156 7.11 -24.35 -16.29
N GLY A 157 6.11 -23.47 -16.44
CA GLY A 157 4.91 -23.78 -17.21
C GLY A 157 3.79 -24.45 -16.44
N ASP A 158 3.84 -24.50 -15.10
CA ASP A 158 2.78 -25.09 -14.27
C ASP A 158 1.42 -24.46 -14.58
N SER A 159 0.46 -25.28 -14.94
CA SER A 159 -0.87 -24.84 -15.39
C SER A 159 -1.69 -24.21 -14.26
N LYS A 160 -1.52 -24.69 -13.03
CA LYS A 160 -2.19 -24.12 -11.86
C LYS A 160 -1.64 -22.75 -11.54
N ALA A 161 -0.30 -22.58 -11.56
CA ALA A 161 0.35 -21.29 -11.32
C ALA A 161 -0.12 -20.27 -12.36
N LYS A 162 -0.14 -20.63 -13.65
CA LYS A 162 -0.68 -19.77 -14.72
C LYS A 162 -2.12 -19.37 -14.44
N SER A 163 -3.00 -20.30 -14.10
CA SER A 163 -4.41 -20.01 -13.82
C SER A 163 -4.59 -19.09 -12.60
N VAL A 164 -3.81 -19.27 -11.54
CA VAL A 164 -3.90 -18.44 -10.32
C VAL A 164 -3.40 -17.03 -10.60
N VAL A 165 -2.26 -16.87 -11.29
CA VAL A 165 -1.68 -15.58 -11.64
C VAL A 165 -2.57 -14.82 -12.62
N ASP A 166 -3.09 -15.48 -13.68
CA ASP A 166 -4.02 -14.88 -14.64
C ASP A 166 -5.28 -14.35 -13.95
N ARG A 167 -5.84 -15.14 -13.04
CA ARG A 167 -7.03 -14.73 -12.29
C ARG A 167 -6.74 -13.52 -11.41
N ALA A 168 -5.63 -13.53 -10.68
CA ALA A 168 -5.20 -12.39 -9.85
C ALA A 168 -5.01 -11.13 -10.71
N GLY A 169 -4.33 -11.28 -11.85
CA GLY A 169 -4.12 -10.19 -12.82
C GLY A 169 -5.41 -9.60 -13.39
N ARG A 170 -6.39 -10.45 -13.71
CA ARG A 170 -7.70 -9.98 -14.22
C ARG A 170 -8.45 -9.17 -13.16
N TYR A 171 -8.54 -9.65 -11.92
CA TYR A 171 -9.21 -8.90 -10.85
C TYR A 171 -8.51 -7.57 -10.56
N LEU A 172 -7.16 -7.60 -10.51
CA LEU A 172 -6.37 -6.37 -10.32
C LEU A 172 -6.61 -5.39 -11.48
N GLY A 173 -6.48 -5.86 -12.73
CA GLY A 173 -6.68 -5.05 -13.93
C GLY A 173 -8.08 -4.45 -14.02
N THR A 174 -9.13 -5.21 -13.72
CA THR A 174 -10.50 -4.70 -13.68
C THR A 174 -10.65 -3.64 -12.60
N SER A 175 -10.08 -3.85 -11.40
CA SER A 175 -10.17 -2.87 -10.31
C SER A 175 -9.45 -1.58 -10.66
N LEU A 176 -8.29 -1.65 -11.33
CA LEU A 176 -7.55 -0.49 -11.79
C LEU A 176 -8.27 0.25 -12.92
N ALA A 177 -8.84 -0.49 -13.90
CA ALA A 177 -9.63 0.11 -14.96
C ALA A 177 -10.83 0.90 -14.41
N ASN A 178 -11.51 0.35 -13.40
CA ASN A 178 -12.61 1.06 -12.73
C ASN A 178 -12.13 2.30 -11.96
N LEU A 179 -10.94 2.25 -11.37
CA LEU A 179 -10.37 3.40 -10.65
C LEU A 179 -9.98 4.55 -11.58
N VAL A 180 -9.46 4.22 -12.78
CA VAL A 180 -9.00 5.22 -13.77
C VAL A 180 -10.15 5.72 -14.63
N GLY A 181 -11.16 4.89 -14.88
CA GLY A 181 -12.29 5.20 -15.75
C GLY A 181 -13.42 6.00 -15.10
N THR A 182 -13.28 6.32 -13.81
CA THR A 182 -14.21 7.17 -13.05
C THR A 182 -13.61 8.54 -12.81
#